data_e0a997b6d1335f0f3c289bb71c53ab51
#
_entry.id   e0a997b6d1335f0f3c289bb71c53ab51
#
_cell.length_a   1.000
_cell.length_b   1.000
_cell.length_c   1.000
_cell.angle_alpha   90.00
_cell.angle_beta   90.00
_cell.angle_gamma   90.00
#
_symmetry.space_group_name_H-M   'P 1'
#
loop_
_entity.id
_entity.type
_entity.pdbx_description
1 polymer ?
#
loop_
_entity_poly.entity_id
_entity_poly.type
_entity_poly.pdbx_seq_one_letter_code
_entity_poly.pdbx_strand_id
1 'polypeptide(L)'
;MKVLVINPGATSTKVAVFDEETQVYKTTVDHSPQELDRFDRVIDQADYRQQAILDAVAQSGFRLSDFDAVCGRGGLYRPIPSGTYAVNDRVMHDVETAPYGEHPSNLGAYLARRIGDMVGVPAFFVDPVCVDELTEVAHYTGFAPFRRLSQFHALNQKSIGRKAAAALGKPYEEADLIVCHLGGGVSVAAHHNGRIVDLFNVKDEGSMGMDRAGGLPVNQLINFCFSGRSQDEVKKILGRQAGMFSYLGTTDFRVICARVKEGDPKFTEAYQALVYQLAKDVGTMAAVLHFHVDAIAYTGGMAYEQSFCDDITAYVGGLAPVLRFPGEEEMRSLAEGALRVLHGQAKPREY
;
A
#
# COMPACT_ATOMS: atom_id res chain seq x y z
N MET A 1 -18.43 -17.02 8.18
CA MET A 1 -18.53 -15.67 8.79
C MET A 1 -18.52 -14.63 7.71
N LYS A 2 -19.36 -13.60 7.85
CA LYS A 2 -19.47 -12.54 6.84
C LYS A 2 -18.80 -11.25 7.30
N VAL A 3 -17.93 -10.71 6.46
CA VAL A 3 -17.21 -9.46 6.74
C VAL A 3 -17.57 -8.41 5.69
N LEU A 4 -18.05 -7.25 6.15
CA LEU A 4 -18.17 -6.07 5.32
C LEU A 4 -16.81 -5.35 5.26
N VAL A 5 -16.30 -5.15 4.05
CA VAL A 5 -15.00 -4.51 3.82
C VAL A 5 -15.16 -3.15 3.15
N ILE A 6 -14.48 -2.14 3.70
CA ILE A 6 -14.59 -0.73 3.29
C ILE A 6 -13.20 -0.18 2.98
N ASN A 7 -13.01 0.34 1.76
CA ASN A 7 -11.74 0.94 1.34
C ASN A 7 -11.99 2.29 0.66
N PRO A 8 -11.98 3.40 1.42
CA PRO A 8 -12.09 4.75 0.88
C PRO A 8 -10.79 5.16 0.17
N GLY A 9 -10.93 5.56 -1.08
CA GLY A 9 -9.89 6.20 -1.89
C GLY A 9 -10.15 7.69 -2.10
N ALA A 10 -9.28 8.35 -2.88
CA ALA A 10 -9.38 9.78 -3.14
C ALA A 10 -10.74 10.15 -3.80
N THR A 11 -11.11 9.44 -4.86
CA THR A 11 -12.29 9.73 -5.69
C THR A 11 -13.33 8.62 -5.67
N SER A 12 -13.17 7.60 -4.81
CA SER A 12 -14.12 6.48 -4.74
C SER A 12 -14.09 5.80 -3.37
N THR A 13 -15.13 5.03 -3.08
CA THR A 13 -15.18 4.11 -1.95
C THR A 13 -15.50 2.70 -2.47
N LYS A 14 -14.57 1.77 -2.27
CA LYS A 14 -14.80 0.36 -2.60
C LYS A 14 -15.47 -0.33 -1.42
N VAL A 15 -16.52 -1.09 -1.70
CA VAL A 15 -17.28 -1.87 -0.73
C VAL A 15 -17.33 -3.32 -1.20
N ALA A 16 -17.02 -4.27 -0.32
CA ALA A 16 -17.14 -5.69 -0.63
C ALA A 16 -17.71 -6.46 0.55
N VAL A 17 -18.35 -7.59 0.25
CA VAL A 17 -18.79 -8.56 1.24
C VAL A 17 -18.04 -9.85 0.99
N PHE A 18 -17.45 -10.38 2.04
CA PHE A 18 -16.84 -11.71 2.05
C PHE A 18 -17.66 -12.65 2.91
N ASP A 19 -17.95 -13.85 2.38
CA ASP A 19 -18.45 -14.98 3.16
C ASP A 19 -17.31 -15.98 3.25
N GLU A 20 -16.73 -16.10 4.42
CA GLU A 20 -15.40 -16.69 4.61
C GLU A 20 -14.39 -16.02 3.63
N GLU A 21 -13.54 -16.77 2.99
CA GLU A 21 -12.57 -16.26 2.03
C GLU A 21 -13.18 -15.92 0.65
N THR A 22 -14.48 -16.16 0.46
CA THR A 22 -15.15 -15.93 -0.84
C THR A 22 -15.73 -14.53 -0.91
N GLN A 23 -15.28 -13.74 -1.91
CA GLN A 23 -15.88 -12.45 -2.20
C GLN A 23 -17.23 -12.65 -2.90
N VAL A 24 -18.34 -12.44 -2.17
CA VAL A 24 -19.71 -12.63 -2.67
C VAL A 24 -20.33 -11.35 -3.23
N TYR A 25 -19.79 -10.18 -2.90
CA TYR A 25 -20.20 -8.90 -3.45
C TYR A 25 -19.03 -7.94 -3.53
N LYS A 26 -19.02 -7.09 -4.55
CA LYS A 26 -18.09 -5.96 -4.65
C LYS A 26 -18.68 -4.86 -5.50
N THR A 27 -18.54 -3.64 -5.05
CA THR A 27 -18.86 -2.45 -5.83
C THR A 27 -17.86 -1.33 -5.57
N THR A 28 -17.83 -0.36 -6.46
CA THR A 28 -17.08 0.89 -6.30
C THR A 28 -18.08 2.03 -6.42
N VAL A 29 -18.17 2.86 -5.41
CA VAL A 29 -18.94 4.09 -5.42
C VAL A 29 -17.99 5.23 -5.76
N ASP A 30 -18.15 5.82 -6.94
CA ASP A 30 -17.36 6.96 -7.37
C ASP A 30 -17.91 8.25 -6.75
N HIS A 31 -17.01 9.15 -6.41
CA HIS A 31 -17.31 10.47 -5.85
C HIS A 31 -16.80 11.52 -6.82
N SER A 32 -17.68 12.39 -7.30
CA SER A 32 -17.27 13.45 -8.22
C SER A 32 -16.42 14.51 -7.50
N PRO A 33 -15.50 15.18 -8.20
CA PRO A 33 -14.75 16.30 -7.64
C PRO A 33 -15.67 17.37 -7.06
N GLN A 34 -16.79 17.68 -7.73
CA GLN A 34 -17.75 18.69 -7.28
C GLN A 34 -18.44 18.34 -5.94
N GLU A 35 -18.60 17.04 -5.66
CA GLU A 35 -19.12 16.59 -4.37
C GLU A 35 -18.07 16.67 -3.28
N LEU A 36 -16.82 16.27 -3.60
CA LEU A 36 -15.71 16.27 -2.64
C LEU A 36 -15.21 17.68 -2.31
N ASP A 37 -15.26 18.62 -3.24
CA ASP A 37 -14.84 20.02 -3.06
C ASP A 37 -15.75 20.81 -2.08
N ARG A 38 -16.88 20.21 -1.63
CA ARG A 38 -17.75 20.79 -0.60
C ARG A 38 -17.20 20.62 0.83
N PHE A 39 -16.19 19.80 1.00
CA PHE A 39 -15.64 19.43 2.30
C PHE A 39 -14.24 20.02 2.47
N ASP A 40 -14.06 20.81 3.53
CA ASP A 40 -12.76 21.43 3.84
C ASP A 40 -11.74 20.40 4.33
N ARG A 41 -12.20 19.38 5.07
CA ARG A 41 -11.38 18.33 5.65
C ARG A 41 -11.85 16.94 5.21
N VAL A 42 -10.94 15.98 5.25
CA VAL A 42 -11.27 14.58 4.93
C VAL A 42 -12.32 14.01 5.89
N ILE A 43 -12.26 14.35 7.18
CA ILE A 43 -13.23 13.86 8.17
C ILE A 43 -14.66 14.34 7.89
N ASP A 44 -14.82 15.53 7.29
CA ASP A 44 -16.13 16.09 6.97
C ASP A 44 -16.89 15.25 5.92
N GLN A 45 -16.17 14.40 5.16
CA GLN A 45 -16.73 13.46 4.20
C GLN A 45 -17.38 12.23 4.88
N ALA A 46 -17.24 12.06 6.20
CA ALA A 46 -17.62 10.82 6.88
C ALA A 46 -19.10 10.46 6.69
N ASP A 47 -20.01 11.41 6.90
CA ASP A 47 -21.46 11.16 6.76
C ASP A 47 -21.86 10.86 5.31
N TYR A 48 -21.29 11.61 4.36
CA TYR A 48 -21.52 11.43 2.93
C TYR A 48 -21.04 10.02 2.48
N ARG A 49 -19.83 9.63 2.87
CA ARG A 49 -19.28 8.31 2.51
C ARG A 49 -19.99 7.17 3.25
N GLN A 50 -20.40 7.38 4.51
CA GLN A 50 -21.19 6.39 5.24
C GLN A 50 -22.51 6.10 4.52
N GLN A 51 -23.23 7.15 4.09
CA GLN A 51 -24.50 6.95 3.37
C GLN A 51 -24.26 6.18 2.07
N ALA A 52 -23.23 6.51 1.31
CA ALA A 52 -22.87 5.79 0.09
C ALA A 52 -22.57 4.30 0.33
N ILE A 53 -21.94 3.97 1.46
CA ILE A 53 -21.69 2.57 1.86
C ILE A 53 -23.00 1.86 2.22
N LEU A 54 -23.87 2.51 2.99
CA LEU A 54 -25.17 1.94 3.38
C LEU A 54 -26.05 1.68 2.15
N ASP A 55 -26.06 2.59 1.19
CA ASP A 55 -26.77 2.43 -0.08
C ASP A 55 -26.20 1.25 -0.90
N ALA A 56 -24.88 1.12 -0.94
CA ALA A 56 -24.21 0.00 -1.60
C ALA A 56 -24.55 -1.35 -0.93
N VAL A 57 -24.62 -1.40 0.40
CA VAL A 57 -25.03 -2.59 1.15
C VAL A 57 -26.51 -2.91 0.87
N ALA A 58 -27.40 -1.92 0.86
CA ALA A 58 -28.82 -2.13 0.54
C ALA A 58 -29.01 -2.70 -0.88
N GLN A 59 -28.22 -2.22 -1.85
CA GLN A 59 -28.23 -2.73 -3.24
C GLN A 59 -27.65 -4.14 -3.39
N SER A 60 -26.80 -4.57 -2.46
CA SER A 60 -26.15 -5.90 -2.50
C SER A 60 -27.10 -7.05 -2.17
N GLY A 61 -28.27 -6.75 -1.59
CA GLY A 61 -29.20 -7.74 -1.06
C GLY A 61 -28.87 -8.22 0.37
N PHE A 62 -27.78 -7.75 0.96
CA PHE A 62 -27.42 -8.00 2.36
C PHE A 62 -28.02 -6.93 3.28
N ARG A 63 -28.26 -7.30 4.54
CA ARG A 63 -28.61 -6.41 5.64
C ARG A 63 -27.37 -6.22 6.53
N LEU A 64 -27.26 -5.09 7.20
CA LEU A 64 -26.15 -4.85 8.14
C LEU A 64 -26.07 -5.93 9.24
N SER A 65 -27.23 -6.47 9.67
CA SER A 65 -27.32 -7.56 10.64
C SER A 65 -26.77 -8.91 10.15
N ASP A 66 -26.47 -9.04 8.88
CA ASP A 66 -25.94 -10.28 8.31
C ASP A 66 -24.40 -10.38 8.47
N PHE A 67 -23.74 -9.31 8.91
CA PHE A 67 -22.30 -9.26 9.09
C PHE A 67 -21.85 -9.61 10.51
N ASP A 68 -20.75 -10.35 10.61
CA ASP A 68 -20.07 -10.70 11.86
C ASP A 68 -19.02 -9.68 12.26
N ALA A 69 -18.52 -8.88 11.30
CA ALA A 69 -17.59 -7.78 11.52
C ALA A 69 -17.60 -6.79 10.36
N VAL A 70 -17.13 -5.57 10.63
CA VAL A 70 -16.81 -4.58 9.60
C VAL A 70 -15.31 -4.32 9.61
N CYS A 71 -14.65 -4.37 8.44
CA CYS A 71 -13.22 -4.12 8.31
C CYS A 71 -12.96 -2.94 7.37
N GLY A 72 -12.31 -1.91 7.87
CA GLY A 72 -11.93 -0.74 7.10
C GLY A 72 -10.44 -0.73 6.76
N ARG A 73 -10.09 -0.06 5.64
CA ARG A 73 -8.68 0.25 5.36
C ARG A 73 -8.16 1.20 6.45
N GLY A 74 -6.95 0.92 6.96
CA GLY A 74 -6.23 1.85 7.81
C GLY A 74 -5.55 2.96 6.99
N GLY A 75 -5.37 4.11 7.62
CA GLY A 75 -4.81 5.31 7.01
C GLY A 75 -3.48 5.77 7.62
N LEU A 76 -3.30 7.09 7.66
CA LEU A 76 -2.16 7.75 8.27
C LEU A 76 -2.40 7.84 9.80
N TYR A 77 -1.90 6.87 10.52
CA TYR A 77 -1.96 6.79 11.97
C TYR A 77 -0.54 6.88 12.56
N ARG A 78 -0.39 6.79 13.89
CA ARG A 78 0.93 6.64 14.48
C ARG A 78 1.61 5.36 13.96
N PRO A 79 2.96 5.31 13.94
CA PRO A 79 3.67 4.07 13.63
C PRO A 79 3.26 2.93 14.58
N ILE A 80 2.89 1.79 14.01
CA ILE A 80 2.43 0.60 14.75
C ILE A 80 2.97 -0.68 14.10
N PRO A 81 3.14 -1.76 14.85
CA PRO A 81 3.46 -3.07 14.26
C PRO A 81 2.34 -3.57 13.33
N SER A 82 2.67 -4.49 12.42
CA SER A 82 1.70 -5.18 11.55
C SER A 82 0.67 -5.96 12.37
N GLY A 83 -0.58 -6.01 11.90
CA GLY A 83 -1.64 -6.82 12.49
C GLY A 83 -3.04 -6.33 12.19
N THR A 84 -4.01 -7.05 12.74
CA THR A 84 -5.42 -6.64 12.78
C THR A 84 -5.67 -5.90 14.09
N TYR A 85 -6.19 -4.70 13.99
CA TYR A 85 -6.47 -3.81 15.13
C TYR A 85 -7.97 -3.64 15.33
N ALA A 86 -8.41 -3.69 16.60
CA ALA A 86 -9.74 -3.23 16.96
C ALA A 86 -9.81 -1.70 16.83
N VAL A 87 -10.90 -1.20 16.26
CA VAL A 87 -11.12 0.25 16.16
C VAL A 87 -11.65 0.75 17.51
N ASN A 88 -10.79 1.34 18.31
CA ASN A 88 -11.12 1.93 19.59
C ASN A 88 -11.27 3.47 19.52
N ASP A 89 -11.62 4.10 20.63
CA ASP A 89 -11.87 5.55 20.69
C ASP A 89 -10.62 6.38 20.37
N ARG A 90 -9.43 5.83 20.58
CA ARG A 90 -8.17 6.49 20.23
C ARG A 90 -7.98 6.58 18.71
N VAL A 91 -8.33 5.51 17.96
CA VAL A 91 -8.35 5.55 16.50
C VAL A 91 -9.33 6.61 16.01
N MET A 92 -10.55 6.65 16.58
CA MET A 92 -11.57 7.64 16.23
C MET A 92 -11.05 9.07 16.43
N HIS A 93 -10.45 9.33 17.59
CA HIS A 93 -9.87 10.65 17.91
C HIS A 93 -8.73 11.03 16.93
N ASP A 94 -7.82 10.11 16.62
CA ASP A 94 -6.70 10.39 15.71
C ASP A 94 -7.18 10.62 14.27
N VAL A 95 -8.28 10.00 13.84
CA VAL A 95 -8.89 10.30 12.54
C VAL A 95 -9.53 11.69 12.53
N GLU A 96 -10.23 12.08 13.60
CA GLU A 96 -10.89 13.39 13.73
C GLU A 96 -9.90 14.54 13.81
N THR A 97 -8.80 14.36 14.53
CA THR A 97 -7.76 15.40 14.74
C THR A 97 -6.66 15.39 13.70
N ALA A 98 -6.47 14.26 13.01
CA ALA A 98 -5.46 14.03 11.95
C ALA A 98 -4.01 14.44 12.32
N PRO A 99 -3.47 14.06 13.49
CA PRO A 99 -2.14 14.48 13.93
C PRO A 99 -1.01 13.93 13.05
N TYR A 100 -1.28 12.89 12.27
CA TYR A 100 -0.34 12.24 11.35
C TYR A 100 -0.62 12.56 9.88
N GLY A 101 -1.57 13.46 9.61
CA GLY A 101 -1.97 13.91 8.28
C GLY A 101 -3.32 13.37 7.82
N GLU A 102 -3.88 14.02 6.82
CA GLU A 102 -5.17 13.67 6.23
C GLU A 102 -5.01 12.88 4.94
N HIS A 103 -5.72 11.78 4.85
CA HIS A 103 -5.89 11.00 3.62
C HIS A 103 -7.25 10.28 3.67
N PRO A 104 -7.98 10.12 2.56
CA PRO A 104 -9.28 9.44 2.55
C PRO A 104 -9.27 8.04 3.17
N SER A 105 -8.15 7.30 3.10
CA SER A 105 -8.02 6.01 3.78
C SER A 105 -8.14 6.08 5.30
N ASN A 106 -7.93 7.26 5.92
CA ASN A 106 -8.13 7.44 7.36
C ASN A 106 -9.58 7.14 7.76
N LEU A 107 -10.54 7.44 6.86
CA LEU A 107 -11.96 7.18 7.09
C LEU A 107 -12.32 5.69 7.10
N GLY A 108 -11.47 4.80 6.58
CA GLY A 108 -11.84 3.38 6.48
C GLY A 108 -12.13 2.75 7.85
N ALA A 109 -11.20 2.88 8.81
CA ALA A 109 -11.42 2.40 10.18
C ALA A 109 -12.56 3.17 10.88
N TYR A 110 -12.63 4.48 10.69
CA TYR A 110 -13.66 5.34 11.27
C TYR A 110 -15.07 4.91 10.84
N LEU A 111 -15.28 4.72 9.54
CA LEU A 111 -16.56 4.26 8.98
C LEU A 111 -16.87 2.82 9.38
N ALA A 112 -15.85 1.95 9.47
CA ALA A 112 -16.04 0.58 9.94
C ALA A 112 -16.58 0.54 11.37
N ARG A 113 -16.05 1.38 12.28
CA ARG A 113 -16.54 1.48 13.66
C ARG A 113 -17.97 2.03 13.70
N ARG A 114 -18.26 3.13 13.00
CA ARG A 114 -19.60 3.70 12.99
C ARG A 114 -20.65 2.72 12.49
N ILE A 115 -20.34 1.95 11.43
CA ILE A 115 -21.28 0.97 10.88
C ILE A 115 -21.37 -0.26 11.78
N GLY A 116 -20.24 -0.72 12.35
CA GLY A 116 -20.24 -1.81 13.32
C GLY A 116 -21.09 -1.53 14.54
N ASP A 117 -21.00 -0.31 15.08
CA ASP A 117 -21.77 0.14 16.25
C ASP A 117 -23.29 0.17 15.97
N MET A 118 -23.72 0.41 14.71
CA MET A 118 -25.17 0.39 14.35
C MET A 118 -25.80 -0.98 14.55
N VAL A 119 -25.02 -2.06 14.48
CA VAL A 119 -25.51 -3.44 14.55
C VAL A 119 -24.82 -4.29 15.62
N GLY A 120 -23.94 -3.68 16.42
CA GLY A 120 -23.30 -4.33 17.56
C GLY A 120 -22.23 -5.36 17.20
N VAL A 121 -21.55 -5.20 16.06
CA VAL A 121 -20.47 -6.09 15.62
C VAL A 121 -19.10 -5.39 15.71
N PRO A 122 -18.00 -6.14 15.89
CA PRO A 122 -16.67 -5.57 15.99
C PRO A 122 -16.23 -4.90 14.68
N ALA A 123 -15.45 -3.82 14.82
CA ALA A 123 -14.82 -3.13 13.72
C ALA A 123 -13.30 -3.26 13.79
N PHE A 124 -12.69 -3.53 12.63
CA PHE A 124 -11.25 -3.74 12.50
C PHE A 124 -10.64 -2.87 11.40
N PHE A 125 -9.32 -2.69 11.48
CA PHE A 125 -8.46 -2.31 10.37
C PHE A 125 -7.21 -3.18 10.36
N VAL A 126 -6.57 -3.31 9.20
CA VAL A 126 -5.46 -4.24 8.99
C VAL A 126 -4.30 -3.55 8.31
N ASP A 127 -3.10 -3.76 8.81
CA ASP A 127 -1.82 -3.37 8.19
C ASP A 127 -1.88 -2.00 7.48
N PRO A 128 -2.10 -0.88 8.21
CA PRO A 128 -2.18 0.45 7.62
C PRO A 128 -0.84 0.88 7.01
N VAL A 129 -0.85 1.92 6.20
CA VAL A 129 0.36 2.44 5.51
C VAL A 129 1.46 2.91 6.46
N CYS A 130 1.15 3.09 7.73
CA CYS A 130 2.05 3.49 8.81
C CYS A 130 2.59 2.31 9.64
N VAL A 131 2.43 1.07 9.16
CA VAL A 131 3.09 -0.09 9.79
C VAL A 131 4.59 0.18 9.85
N ASP A 132 5.17 0.04 11.03
CA ASP A 132 6.59 0.20 11.27
C ASP A 132 7.13 -0.99 12.06
N GLU A 133 7.85 -1.85 11.36
CA GLU A 133 8.56 -3.01 11.90
C GLU A 133 10.06 -2.95 11.59
N LEU A 134 10.53 -1.81 11.08
CA LEU A 134 11.93 -1.60 10.75
C LEU A 134 12.81 -1.90 11.95
N THR A 135 13.98 -2.46 11.69
CA THR A 135 15.00 -2.55 12.73
C THR A 135 15.47 -1.16 13.12
N GLU A 136 15.93 -1.00 14.35
CA GLU A 136 16.38 0.34 14.82
C GLU A 136 17.48 0.92 13.92
N VAL A 137 18.39 0.09 13.42
CA VAL A 137 19.47 0.53 12.53
C VAL A 137 18.94 0.97 11.15
N ALA A 138 17.83 0.41 10.69
CA ALA A 138 17.21 0.79 9.42
C ALA A 138 16.61 2.21 9.42
N HIS A 139 16.36 2.79 10.58
CA HIS A 139 15.89 4.16 10.71
C HIS A 139 16.99 5.22 10.57
N TYR A 140 18.25 4.83 10.69
CA TYR A 140 19.36 5.79 10.65
C TYR A 140 19.57 6.35 9.26
N THR A 141 19.86 7.65 9.20
CA THR A 141 20.29 8.37 8.00
C THR A 141 21.70 8.92 8.18
N GLY A 142 22.26 9.52 7.15
CA GLY A 142 23.56 10.21 7.23
C GLY A 142 23.53 11.53 8.02
N PHE A 143 22.36 11.96 8.57
CA PHE A 143 22.22 13.18 9.33
C PHE A 143 21.31 12.96 10.54
N ALA A 144 21.87 13.07 11.73
CA ALA A 144 21.22 12.68 12.99
C ALA A 144 19.81 13.25 13.26
N PRO A 145 19.48 14.51 12.85
CA PRO A 145 18.12 15.03 12.99
C PRO A 145 17.08 14.35 12.09
N PHE A 146 17.50 13.62 11.05
CA PHE A 146 16.60 12.94 10.12
C PHE A 146 16.52 11.45 10.46
N ARG A 147 15.29 10.94 10.43
CA ARG A 147 15.00 9.53 10.63
C ARG A 147 14.20 8.99 9.45
N ARG A 148 14.55 7.83 8.93
CA ARG A 148 13.75 7.17 7.90
C ARG A 148 12.40 6.77 8.46
N LEU A 149 11.37 6.93 7.65
CA LEU A 149 9.97 6.64 8.01
C LEU A 149 9.47 5.42 7.24
N SER A 150 8.77 4.55 7.93
CA SER A 150 8.08 3.43 7.32
C SER A 150 6.75 3.91 6.72
N GLN A 151 6.73 4.13 5.40
CA GLN A 151 5.53 4.47 4.64
C GLN A 151 5.50 3.69 3.33
N PHE A 152 4.64 2.70 3.23
CA PHE A 152 4.66 1.75 2.12
C PHE A 152 3.32 1.02 1.95
N HIS A 153 3.22 0.11 0.99
CA HIS A 153 2.01 -0.68 0.74
C HIS A 153 1.89 -1.86 1.72
N ALA A 154 1.83 -1.57 3.03
CA ALA A 154 1.94 -2.56 4.10
C ALA A 154 0.97 -3.74 3.94
N LEU A 155 -0.31 -3.45 3.73
CA LEU A 155 -1.35 -4.46 3.56
C LEU A 155 -1.03 -5.44 2.42
N ASN A 156 -0.63 -4.93 1.25
CA ASN A 156 -0.26 -5.76 0.10
C ASN A 156 1.05 -6.52 0.37
N GLN A 157 2.08 -5.85 0.89
CA GLN A 157 3.37 -6.44 1.23
C GLN A 157 3.20 -7.64 2.18
N LYS A 158 2.45 -7.49 3.25
CA LYS A 158 2.20 -8.56 4.25
C LYS A 158 1.37 -9.71 3.66
N SER A 159 0.37 -9.40 2.84
CA SER A 159 -0.44 -10.41 2.15
C SER A 159 0.42 -11.23 1.19
N ILE A 160 1.24 -10.58 0.38
CA ILE A 160 2.12 -11.24 -0.60
C ILE A 160 3.23 -12.02 0.11
N GLY A 161 3.80 -11.49 1.20
CA GLY A 161 4.77 -12.22 2.01
C GLY A 161 4.22 -13.56 2.51
N ARG A 162 2.97 -13.58 3.04
CA ARG A 162 2.30 -14.82 3.45
C ARG A 162 2.05 -15.77 2.29
N LYS A 163 1.60 -15.26 1.12
CA LYS A 163 1.38 -16.08 -0.08
C LYS A 163 2.67 -16.65 -0.63
N ALA A 164 3.75 -15.88 -0.64
CA ALA A 164 5.06 -16.33 -1.09
C ALA A 164 5.61 -17.43 -0.17
N ALA A 165 5.54 -17.25 1.15
CA ALA A 165 5.94 -18.26 2.13
C ALA A 165 5.12 -19.55 1.96
N ALA A 166 3.80 -19.45 1.82
CA ALA A 166 2.92 -20.60 1.58
C ALA A 166 3.28 -21.33 0.27
N ALA A 167 3.60 -20.61 -0.82
CA ALA A 167 4.04 -21.21 -2.08
C ALA A 167 5.38 -21.96 -1.95
N LEU A 168 6.21 -21.58 -0.96
CA LEU A 168 7.46 -22.30 -0.61
C LEU A 168 7.25 -23.44 0.40
N GLY A 169 6.02 -23.61 0.89
CA GLY A 169 5.72 -24.61 1.94
C GLY A 169 6.28 -24.23 3.31
N LYS A 170 6.52 -22.94 3.58
CA LYS A 170 7.06 -22.43 4.85
C LYS A 170 6.03 -21.58 5.59
N PRO A 171 6.03 -21.54 6.94
CA PRO A 171 5.39 -20.47 7.69
C PRO A 171 6.00 -19.11 7.33
N TYR A 172 5.17 -18.08 7.29
CA TYR A 172 5.67 -16.71 7.00
C TYR A 172 6.66 -16.21 8.06
N GLU A 173 6.49 -16.66 9.28
CA GLU A 173 7.33 -16.38 10.45
C GLU A 173 8.72 -17.04 10.39
N GLU A 174 8.96 -17.88 9.39
CA GLU A 174 10.25 -18.60 9.16
C GLU A 174 10.83 -18.27 7.78
N ALA A 175 10.23 -17.33 7.05
CA ALA A 175 10.63 -17.00 5.69
C ALA A 175 11.42 -15.70 5.60
N ASP A 176 12.44 -15.71 4.74
CA ASP A 176 13.24 -14.55 4.34
C ASP A 176 12.89 -14.19 2.89
N LEU A 177 12.15 -13.08 2.71
CA LEU A 177 11.59 -12.72 1.42
C LEU A 177 11.95 -11.28 1.04
N ILE A 178 12.05 -11.02 -0.25
CA ILE A 178 12.04 -9.66 -0.80
C ILE A 178 10.74 -9.51 -1.58
N VAL A 179 9.89 -8.58 -1.16
CA VAL A 179 8.62 -8.31 -1.85
C VAL A 179 8.71 -6.95 -2.55
N CYS A 180 8.43 -6.95 -3.84
CA CYS A 180 8.40 -5.76 -4.69
C CYS A 180 6.97 -5.44 -5.07
N HIS A 181 6.38 -4.41 -4.48
CA HIS A 181 5.11 -3.85 -4.94
C HIS A 181 5.38 -2.89 -6.08
N LEU A 182 4.94 -3.26 -7.29
CA LEU A 182 5.19 -2.59 -8.56
C LEU A 182 3.87 -1.98 -9.05
N GLY A 183 3.59 -0.75 -8.64
CA GLY A 183 2.35 -0.03 -8.96
C GLY A 183 2.59 1.42 -9.35
N GLY A 184 1.59 2.29 -9.20
CA GLY A 184 1.76 3.74 -9.39
C GLY A 184 2.83 4.31 -8.44
N GLY A 185 2.83 3.84 -7.18
CA GLY A 185 3.98 3.91 -6.27
C GLY A 185 4.70 2.58 -6.21
N VAL A 186 6.00 2.60 -5.94
CA VAL A 186 6.84 1.42 -5.79
C VAL A 186 7.29 1.30 -4.34
N SER A 187 7.31 0.08 -3.79
CA SER A 187 7.98 -0.21 -2.52
C SER A 187 8.62 -1.59 -2.57
N VAL A 188 9.90 -1.66 -2.20
CA VAL A 188 10.66 -2.90 -2.11
C VAL A 188 11.03 -3.10 -0.65
N ALA A 189 10.71 -4.28 -0.09
CA ALA A 189 10.87 -4.53 1.33
C ALA A 189 11.53 -5.89 1.59
N ALA A 190 12.37 -5.93 2.63
CA ALA A 190 12.96 -7.14 3.20
C ALA A 190 12.05 -7.66 4.32
N HIS A 191 11.58 -8.90 4.16
CA HIS A 191 10.78 -9.61 5.15
C HIS A 191 11.66 -10.65 5.84
N HIS A 192 11.72 -10.62 7.15
CA HIS A 192 12.47 -11.58 7.96
C HIS A 192 11.60 -12.03 9.14
N ASN A 193 11.40 -13.34 9.28
CA ASN A 193 10.64 -13.92 10.39
C ASN A 193 9.27 -13.28 10.60
N GLY A 194 8.50 -13.12 9.51
CA GLY A 194 7.16 -12.54 9.54
C GLY A 194 7.10 -11.01 9.74
N ARG A 195 8.25 -10.30 9.77
CA ARG A 195 8.35 -8.85 9.93
C ARG A 195 8.98 -8.20 8.72
N ILE A 196 8.64 -6.93 8.48
CA ILE A 196 9.31 -6.11 7.48
C ILE A 196 10.41 -5.32 8.17
N VAL A 197 11.65 -5.80 8.00
CA VAL A 197 12.82 -5.34 8.77
C VAL A 197 13.52 -4.14 8.16
N ASP A 198 13.37 -3.93 6.84
CA ASP A 198 13.78 -2.75 6.10
C ASP A 198 12.95 -2.62 4.81
N LEU A 199 12.90 -1.43 4.26
CA LEU A 199 12.18 -1.14 3.01
C LEU A 199 12.68 0.17 2.37
N PHE A 200 12.38 0.35 1.09
CA PHE A 200 12.35 1.67 0.49
C PHE A 200 10.92 2.20 0.51
N ASN A 201 10.74 3.39 1.09
CA ASN A 201 9.42 3.98 1.22
C ASN A 201 8.93 4.55 -0.13
N VAL A 202 7.60 4.67 -0.25
CA VAL A 202 6.96 5.05 -1.52
C VAL A 202 7.08 6.53 -1.87
N LYS A 203 7.69 7.37 -1.04
CA LYS A 203 7.70 8.82 -1.22
C LYS A 203 9.02 9.36 -1.75
N ASP A 204 10.12 9.02 -1.08
CA ASP A 204 11.40 9.71 -1.19
C ASP A 204 12.63 8.80 -1.12
N GLU A 205 12.44 7.49 -1.21
CA GLU A 205 13.52 6.50 -1.22
C GLU A 205 13.39 5.52 -2.39
N GLY A 206 14.48 4.80 -2.68
CA GLY A 206 14.51 3.74 -3.69
C GLY A 206 14.31 4.22 -5.11
N SER A 207 13.80 3.33 -5.94
CA SER A 207 13.54 3.56 -7.35
C SER A 207 12.43 4.58 -7.59
N MET A 208 12.48 5.23 -8.76
CA MET A 208 11.37 6.05 -9.24
C MET A 208 10.10 5.22 -9.44
N GLY A 209 8.93 5.84 -9.26
CA GLY A 209 7.63 5.27 -9.60
C GLY A 209 7.09 5.81 -10.92
N MET A 210 5.78 5.65 -11.15
CA MET A 210 5.15 6.20 -12.35
C MET A 210 5.06 7.72 -12.31
N ASP A 211 4.79 8.33 -11.15
CA ASP A 211 4.61 9.76 -10.95
C ASP A 211 5.44 10.33 -9.78
N ARG A 212 6.25 9.51 -9.12
CA ARG A 212 7.07 9.86 -7.94
C ARG A 212 8.55 9.74 -8.24
N ALA A 213 9.32 10.66 -7.66
CA ALA A 213 10.74 10.78 -7.94
C ALA A 213 11.59 9.61 -7.41
N GLY A 214 11.19 9.00 -6.27
CA GLY A 214 12.09 8.13 -5.51
C GLY A 214 13.26 8.91 -4.90
N GLY A 215 14.37 8.26 -4.63
CA GLY A 215 15.60 8.87 -4.13
C GLY A 215 16.23 9.82 -5.15
N LEU A 216 16.61 11.02 -4.70
CA LEU A 216 17.19 12.07 -5.53
C LEU A 216 18.60 12.49 -5.07
N PRO A 217 19.48 12.95 -5.99
CA PRO A 217 20.75 13.54 -5.61
C PRO A 217 20.53 14.82 -4.79
N VAL A 218 21.04 14.82 -3.55
CA VAL A 218 20.75 15.85 -2.52
C VAL A 218 21.10 17.27 -3.00
N ASN A 219 22.26 17.49 -3.62
CA ASN A 219 22.67 18.81 -4.08
C ASN A 219 21.72 19.38 -5.16
N GLN A 220 21.26 18.53 -6.07
CA GLN A 220 20.30 18.95 -7.10
C GLN A 220 18.94 19.26 -6.49
N LEU A 221 18.50 18.46 -5.51
CA LEU A 221 17.26 18.68 -4.77
C LEU A 221 17.29 20.02 -4.02
N ILE A 222 18.41 20.34 -3.31
CA ILE A 222 18.59 21.63 -2.63
C ILE A 222 18.45 22.77 -3.65
N ASN A 223 19.19 22.74 -4.76
CA ASN A 223 19.12 23.77 -5.79
C ASN A 223 17.69 23.94 -6.35
N PHE A 224 16.98 22.82 -6.53
CA PHE A 224 15.60 22.84 -6.99
C PHE A 224 14.65 23.46 -5.96
N CYS A 225 14.79 23.14 -4.66
CA CYS A 225 13.98 23.72 -3.59
C CYS A 225 14.18 25.24 -3.45
N PHE A 226 15.40 25.73 -3.63
CA PHE A 226 15.73 27.16 -3.51
C PHE A 226 15.65 27.93 -4.83
N SER A 227 15.01 27.38 -5.87
CA SER A 227 14.85 28.03 -7.17
C SER A 227 13.65 28.99 -7.27
N GLY A 228 13.11 29.46 -6.13
CA GLY A 228 11.96 30.36 -6.08
C GLY A 228 10.59 29.67 -6.05
N ARG A 229 10.57 28.35 -5.97
CA ARG A 229 9.34 27.55 -5.85
C ARG A 229 8.85 27.49 -4.40
N SER A 230 7.54 27.43 -4.22
CA SER A 230 6.94 27.14 -2.91
C SER A 230 7.15 25.68 -2.52
N GLN A 231 7.05 25.37 -1.22
CA GLN A 231 7.12 24.01 -0.73
C GLN A 231 6.05 23.11 -1.35
N ASP A 232 4.83 23.61 -1.54
CA ASP A 232 3.71 22.85 -2.09
C ASP A 232 3.92 22.54 -3.58
N GLU A 233 4.49 23.49 -4.35
CA GLU A 233 4.89 23.24 -5.73
C GLU A 233 5.96 22.15 -5.83
N VAL A 234 6.99 22.20 -4.99
CA VAL A 234 8.03 21.18 -4.94
C VAL A 234 7.43 19.81 -4.60
N LYS A 235 6.62 19.73 -3.54
CA LYS A 235 5.94 18.48 -3.17
C LYS A 235 5.05 17.93 -4.28
N LYS A 236 4.30 18.79 -4.96
CA LYS A 236 3.45 18.41 -6.09
C LYS A 236 4.26 17.85 -7.26
N ILE A 237 5.36 18.53 -7.62
CA ILE A 237 6.22 18.10 -8.72
C ILE A 237 6.85 16.74 -8.40
N LEU A 238 7.51 16.61 -7.23
CA LEU A 238 8.24 15.39 -6.88
C LEU A 238 7.32 14.19 -6.57
N GLY A 239 6.11 14.46 -6.08
CA GLY A 239 5.16 13.42 -5.68
C GLY A 239 4.11 13.03 -6.73
N ARG A 240 3.96 13.81 -7.84
CA ARG A 240 2.92 13.57 -8.86
C ARG A 240 3.32 13.89 -10.30
N GLN A 241 4.48 14.49 -10.53
CA GLN A 241 4.92 14.91 -11.87
C GLN A 241 6.37 14.49 -12.15
N ALA A 242 6.92 13.65 -11.27
CA ALA A 242 8.26 13.06 -11.41
C ALA A 242 8.20 11.63 -11.94
N GLY A 243 9.20 10.83 -11.67
CA GLY A 243 9.27 9.44 -12.10
C GLY A 243 9.16 9.28 -13.62
N MET A 244 8.54 8.20 -14.07
CA MET A 244 8.34 7.92 -15.49
C MET A 244 7.58 9.04 -16.21
N PHE A 245 6.64 9.68 -15.52
CA PHE A 245 5.89 10.81 -16.07
C PHE A 245 6.80 11.96 -16.50
N SER A 246 7.82 12.30 -15.72
CA SER A 246 8.73 13.40 -16.06
C SER A 246 9.55 13.16 -17.34
N TYR A 247 9.81 11.91 -17.65
CA TYR A 247 10.54 11.53 -18.88
C TYR A 247 9.61 11.34 -20.06
N LEU A 248 8.42 10.73 -19.85
CA LEU A 248 7.59 10.18 -20.92
C LEU A 248 6.25 10.90 -21.10
N GLY A 249 5.83 11.74 -20.14
CA GLY A 249 4.55 12.45 -20.17
C GLY A 249 3.33 11.54 -19.91
N THR A 250 3.54 10.28 -19.48
CA THR A 250 2.47 9.34 -19.17
C THR A 250 2.79 8.54 -17.91
N THR A 251 1.74 8.17 -17.17
CA THR A 251 1.79 7.24 -16.03
C THR A 251 1.17 5.88 -16.38
N ASP A 252 0.63 5.70 -17.60
CA ASP A 252 0.07 4.42 -18.03
C ASP A 252 1.19 3.46 -18.45
N PHE A 253 1.50 2.50 -17.57
CA PHE A 253 2.56 1.53 -17.81
C PHE A 253 2.30 0.65 -19.04
N ARG A 254 1.06 0.42 -19.43
CA ARG A 254 0.70 -0.35 -20.64
C ARG A 254 1.12 0.41 -21.90
N VAL A 255 0.94 1.73 -21.91
CA VAL A 255 1.41 2.61 -23.00
C VAL A 255 2.94 2.57 -23.07
N ILE A 256 3.61 2.63 -21.91
CA ILE A 256 5.08 2.54 -21.85
C ILE A 256 5.56 1.22 -22.47
N CYS A 257 5.02 0.09 -22.04
CA CYS A 257 5.40 -1.23 -22.56
C CYS A 257 5.11 -1.38 -24.07
N ALA A 258 4.00 -0.82 -24.54
CA ALA A 258 3.68 -0.84 -25.98
C ALA A 258 4.73 -0.08 -26.81
N ARG A 259 5.11 1.14 -26.37
CA ARG A 259 6.14 1.95 -27.04
C ARG A 259 7.53 1.30 -27.00
N VAL A 260 7.87 0.62 -25.89
CA VAL A 260 9.12 -0.18 -25.78
C VAL A 260 9.11 -1.31 -26.83
N LYS A 261 8.00 -2.05 -26.96
CA LYS A 261 7.85 -3.11 -27.97
C LYS A 261 7.93 -2.59 -29.42
N GLU A 262 7.51 -1.34 -29.66
CA GLU A 262 7.66 -0.65 -30.94
C GLU A 262 9.08 -0.16 -31.19
N GLY A 263 9.98 -0.25 -30.24
CA GLY A 263 11.37 0.17 -30.35
C GLY A 263 11.59 1.67 -30.19
N ASP A 264 10.67 2.40 -29.52
CA ASP A 264 10.85 3.83 -29.25
C ASP A 264 12.05 4.02 -28.30
N PRO A 265 13.12 4.70 -28.72
CA PRO A 265 14.37 4.77 -27.97
C PRO A 265 14.19 5.53 -26.64
N LYS A 266 13.36 6.59 -26.60
CA LYS A 266 13.10 7.37 -25.39
C LYS A 266 12.37 6.55 -24.33
N PHE A 267 11.36 5.78 -24.75
CA PHE A 267 10.61 4.91 -23.86
C PHE A 267 11.46 3.74 -23.39
N THR A 268 12.27 3.16 -24.29
CA THR A 268 13.18 2.05 -23.97
C THR A 268 14.21 2.46 -22.92
N GLU A 269 14.85 3.62 -23.07
CA GLU A 269 15.85 4.12 -22.11
C GLU A 269 15.24 4.35 -20.72
N ALA A 270 14.10 5.04 -20.63
CA ALA A 270 13.43 5.29 -19.37
C ALA A 270 12.95 3.99 -18.69
N TYR A 271 12.43 3.05 -19.47
CA TYR A 271 12.03 1.73 -19.00
C TYR A 271 13.23 0.94 -18.44
N GLN A 272 14.35 0.90 -19.18
CA GLN A 272 15.58 0.24 -18.72
C GLN A 272 16.13 0.88 -17.44
N ALA A 273 16.02 2.21 -17.30
CA ALA A 273 16.41 2.90 -16.07
C ALA A 273 15.54 2.49 -14.89
N LEU A 274 14.23 2.32 -15.07
CA LEU A 274 13.33 1.81 -14.04
C LEU A 274 13.69 0.38 -13.63
N VAL A 275 13.87 -0.52 -14.60
CA VAL A 275 14.29 -1.92 -14.36
C VAL A 275 15.60 -1.96 -13.56
N TYR A 276 16.59 -1.17 -13.98
CA TYR A 276 17.89 -1.09 -13.31
C TYR A 276 17.79 -0.59 -11.86
N GLN A 277 16.97 0.44 -11.60
CA GLN A 277 16.76 0.95 -10.26
C GLN A 277 16.09 -0.08 -9.36
N LEU A 278 15.05 -0.77 -9.85
CA LEU A 278 14.36 -1.84 -9.12
C LEU A 278 15.30 -3.01 -8.78
N ALA A 279 16.15 -3.40 -9.74
CA ALA A 279 17.14 -4.44 -9.49
C ALA A 279 18.13 -4.04 -8.38
N LYS A 280 18.54 -2.78 -8.31
CA LYS A 280 19.36 -2.25 -7.22
C LYS A 280 18.64 -2.29 -5.88
N ASP A 281 17.35 -1.92 -5.86
CA ASP A 281 16.56 -1.96 -4.65
C ASP A 281 16.44 -3.39 -4.10
N VAL A 282 16.21 -4.38 -4.98
CA VAL A 282 16.23 -5.80 -4.61
C VAL A 282 17.59 -6.21 -4.06
N GLY A 283 18.68 -5.81 -4.73
CA GLY A 283 20.05 -6.10 -4.26
C GLY A 283 20.36 -5.51 -2.88
N THR A 284 19.83 -4.31 -2.61
CA THR A 284 19.95 -3.67 -1.29
C THR A 284 19.19 -4.46 -0.22
N MET A 285 17.94 -4.87 -0.50
CA MET A 285 17.17 -5.70 0.43
C MET A 285 17.78 -7.09 0.64
N ALA A 286 18.44 -7.65 -0.38
CA ALA A 286 19.20 -8.90 -0.22
C ALA A 286 20.37 -8.73 0.76
N ALA A 287 21.06 -7.59 0.72
CA ALA A 287 22.13 -7.29 1.69
C ALA A 287 21.58 -7.16 3.13
N VAL A 288 20.40 -6.57 3.31
CA VAL A 288 19.70 -6.51 4.61
C VAL A 288 19.44 -7.91 5.18
N LEU A 289 19.11 -8.87 4.31
CA LEU A 289 18.89 -10.28 4.66
C LEU A 289 20.19 -11.11 4.65
N HIS A 290 21.36 -10.48 4.63
CA HIS A 290 22.65 -11.16 4.55
C HIS A 290 22.76 -12.14 3.37
N PHE A 291 22.05 -11.85 2.27
CA PHE A 291 21.90 -12.68 1.07
C PHE A 291 21.25 -14.06 1.30
N HIS A 292 20.61 -14.26 2.47
CA HIS A 292 19.75 -15.40 2.72
C HIS A 292 18.33 -15.03 2.30
N VAL A 293 17.95 -15.37 1.07
CA VAL A 293 16.65 -15.03 0.50
C VAL A 293 15.97 -16.30 0.02
N ASP A 294 14.80 -16.62 0.57
CA ASP A 294 14.02 -17.77 0.17
C ASP A 294 13.30 -17.56 -1.17
N ALA A 295 12.78 -16.34 -1.40
CA ALA A 295 12.21 -15.94 -2.68
C ALA A 295 12.14 -14.41 -2.83
N ILE A 296 12.08 -13.97 -4.10
CA ILE A 296 11.73 -12.61 -4.50
C ILE A 296 10.28 -12.66 -5.03
N ALA A 297 9.39 -11.81 -4.54
CA ALA A 297 7.99 -11.78 -4.96
C ALA A 297 7.63 -10.45 -5.63
N TYR A 298 7.12 -10.50 -6.86
CA TYR A 298 6.61 -9.33 -7.57
C TYR A 298 5.09 -9.25 -7.46
N THR A 299 4.56 -8.07 -7.16
CA THR A 299 3.14 -7.78 -7.05
C THR A 299 2.81 -6.37 -7.56
N GLY A 300 1.54 -5.97 -7.52
CA GLY A 300 1.08 -4.69 -8.05
C GLY A 300 0.70 -4.76 -9.54
N GLY A 301 0.19 -3.65 -10.05
CA GLY A 301 -0.36 -3.56 -11.41
C GLY A 301 0.68 -3.78 -12.51
N MET A 302 1.93 -3.33 -12.32
CA MET A 302 2.98 -3.52 -13.32
C MET A 302 3.44 -4.99 -13.41
N ALA A 303 3.23 -5.79 -12.36
CA ALA A 303 3.55 -7.21 -12.38
C ALA A 303 2.66 -8.05 -13.33
N TYR A 304 1.62 -7.46 -13.93
CA TYR A 304 0.88 -8.12 -15.04
C TYR A 304 1.73 -8.24 -16.31
N GLU A 305 2.69 -7.33 -16.54
CA GLU A 305 3.59 -7.41 -17.69
C GLU A 305 4.74 -8.39 -17.38
N GLN A 306 4.68 -9.59 -17.97
CA GLN A 306 5.65 -10.65 -17.75
C GLN A 306 7.07 -10.21 -18.16
N SER A 307 7.21 -9.57 -19.33
CA SER A 307 8.52 -9.14 -19.81
C SER A 307 9.20 -8.17 -18.85
N PHE A 308 8.44 -7.29 -18.18
CA PHE A 308 9.00 -6.40 -17.18
C PHE A 308 9.54 -7.17 -15.95
N CYS A 309 8.80 -8.17 -15.50
CA CYS A 309 9.27 -9.03 -14.42
C CYS A 309 10.52 -9.83 -14.82
N ASP A 310 10.55 -10.33 -16.05
CA ASP A 310 11.69 -11.08 -16.60
C ASP A 310 12.93 -10.19 -16.73
N ASP A 311 12.76 -8.93 -17.17
CA ASP A 311 13.87 -7.97 -17.27
C ASP A 311 14.48 -7.64 -15.89
N ILE A 312 13.67 -7.48 -14.83
CA ILE A 312 14.17 -7.32 -13.46
C ILE A 312 14.85 -8.61 -13.02
N THR A 313 14.23 -9.76 -13.29
CA THR A 313 14.74 -11.09 -12.91
C THR A 313 16.10 -11.38 -13.55
N ALA A 314 16.36 -10.88 -14.76
CA ALA A 314 17.66 -11.03 -15.42
C ALA A 314 18.82 -10.46 -14.58
N TYR A 315 18.56 -9.44 -13.74
CA TYR A 315 19.57 -8.91 -12.82
C TYR A 315 19.66 -9.69 -11.50
N VAL A 316 18.52 -10.13 -10.95
CA VAL A 316 18.43 -10.57 -9.56
C VAL A 316 18.07 -12.05 -9.38
N GLY A 317 17.73 -12.75 -10.45
CA GLY A 317 17.27 -14.15 -10.41
C GLY A 317 18.33 -15.15 -9.93
N GLY A 318 19.60 -14.75 -9.88
CA GLY A 318 20.66 -15.55 -9.24
C GLY A 318 20.65 -15.52 -7.71
N LEU A 319 19.85 -14.63 -7.08
CA LEU A 319 19.77 -14.52 -5.63
C LEU A 319 18.81 -15.57 -5.03
N ALA A 320 17.62 -15.73 -5.61
CA ALA A 320 16.58 -16.61 -5.12
C ALA A 320 15.52 -16.88 -6.21
N PRO A 321 14.66 -17.91 -6.05
CA PRO A 321 13.47 -18.10 -6.89
C PRO A 321 12.59 -16.87 -6.94
N VAL A 322 12.04 -16.56 -8.12
CA VAL A 322 11.14 -15.44 -8.33
C VAL A 322 9.69 -15.93 -8.41
N LEU A 323 8.84 -15.36 -7.59
CA LEU A 323 7.38 -15.60 -7.56
C LEU A 323 6.65 -14.36 -8.05
N ARG A 324 5.51 -14.55 -8.73
CA ARG A 324 4.73 -13.45 -9.28
C ARG A 324 3.28 -13.55 -8.88
N PHE A 325 2.78 -12.48 -8.24
CA PHE A 325 1.41 -12.31 -7.77
C PHE A 325 0.85 -10.98 -8.28
N PRO A 326 0.48 -10.88 -9.58
CA PRO A 326 0.07 -9.62 -10.19
C PRO A 326 -1.20 -9.06 -9.57
N GLY A 327 -1.27 -7.72 -9.48
CA GLY A 327 -2.44 -7.00 -8.98
C GLY A 327 -2.37 -6.72 -7.48
N GLU A 328 -3.48 -6.21 -6.99
CA GLU A 328 -3.66 -5.82 -5.58
C GLU A 328 -4.96 -6.41 -5.06
N GLU A 329 -4.86 -7.24 -4.04
CA GLU A 329 -6.03 -7.86 -3.42
C GLU A 329 -6.37 -7.19 -2.07
N GLU A 330 -6.37 -5.84 -2.03
CA GLU A 330 -6.57 -5.08 -0.81
C GLU A 330 -7.85 -5.49 -0.06
N MET A 331 -8.98 -5.64 -0.78
CA MET A 331 -10.25 -6.00 -0.17
C MET A 331 -10.21 -7.39 0.47
N ARG A 332 -9.58 -8.35 -0.22
CA ARG A 332 -9.37 -9.70 0.30
C ARG A 332 -8.45 -9.68 1.53
N SER A 333 -7.35 -8.94 1.47
CA SER A 333 -6.39 -8.85 2.58
C SER A 333 -7.02 -8.26 3.85
N LEU A 334 -7.92 -7.28 3.71
CA LEU A 334 -8.71 -6.71 4.82
C LEU A 334 -9.67 -7.78 5.40
N ALA A 335 -10.38 -8.50 4.53
CA ALA A 335 -11.28 -9.57 4.96
C ALA A 335 -10.53 -10.69 5.70
N GLU A 336 -9.44 -11.19 5.13
CA GLU A 336 -8.60 -12.24 5.74
C GLU A 336 -8.06 -11.81 7.11
N GLY A 337 -7.68 -10.51 7.26
CA GLY A 337 -7.25 -9.98 8.54
C GLY A 337 -8.35 -10.04 9.60
N ALA A 338 -9.57 -9.63 9.27
CA ALA A 338 -10.72 -9.72 10.16
C ALA A 338 -11.12 -11.17 10.46
N LEU A 339 -11.13 -12.03 9.43
CA LEU A 339 -11.48 -13.45 9.58
C LEU A 339 -10.50 -14.18 10.51
N ARG A 340 -9.19 -13.92 10.43
CA ARG A 340 -8.23 -14.52 11.39
C ARG A 340 -8.57 -14.20 12.84
N VAL A 341 -9.10 -13.01 13.12
CA VAL A 341 -9.55 -12.64 14.47
C VAL A 341 -10.86 -13.35 14.81
N LEU A 342 -11.83 -13.34 13.92
CA LEU A 342 -13.13 -13.99 14.13
C LEU A 342 -13.00 -15.50 14.35
N HIS A 343 -12.05 -16.16 13.67
CA HIS A 343 -11.74 -17.59 13.86
C HIS A 343 -10.82 -17.89 15.05
N GLY A 344 -10.40 -16.88 15.81
CA GLY A 344 -9.50 -17.05 16.94
C GLY A 344 -8.05 -17.41 16.58
N GLN A 345 -7.68 -17.30 15.30
CA GLN A 345 -6.31 -17.56 14.80
C GLN A 345 -5.35 -16.42 15.15
N ALA A 346 -5.87 -15.23 15.41
CA ALA A 346 -5.13 -14.07 15.87
C ALA A 346 -5.94 -13.32 16.92
N LYS A 347 -5.23 -12.64 17.83
CA LYS A 347 -5.88 -11.68 18.74
C LYS A 347 -5.87 -10.29 18.09
N PRO A 348 -6.97 -9.53 18.16
CA PRO A 348 -6.93 -8.14 17.73
C PRO A 348 -5.94 -7.35 18.60
N ARG A 349 -5.19 -6.47 17.95
CA ARG A 349 -4.27 -5.56 18.64
C ARG A 349 -5.02 -4.32 19.12
N GLU A 350 -4.50 -3.70 20.14
CA GLU A 350 -4.92 -2.38 20.62
C GLU A 350 -4.07 -1.28 19.98
N TYR A 351 -4.77 -0.22 19.53
CA TYR A 351 -4.12 0.97 18.96
C TYR A 351 -3.64 1.93 20.05
#